data_095b430e3f5c4f29fddae069448b289f
#
_entry.id   095b430e3f5c4f29fddae069448b289f
#
_cell.length_a   1.000
_cell.length_b   1.000
_cell.length_c   1.000
_cell.angle_alpha   90.00
_cell.angle_beta   90.00
_cell.angle_gamma   90.00
#
_symmetry.space_group_name_H-M   'P 1'
#
loop_
_entity.id
_entity.type
_entity.pdbx_description
1 polymer ?
#
loop_
_entity_poly.entity_id
_entity_poly.type
_entity_poly.pdbx_seq_one_letter_code
_entity_poly.pdbx_strand_id
1 'polypeptide(L)'
;MPAALNTALLLAALLAALVGPFVAYACAKKWTRRNIAELVTGDPGLVDRINRHTWALSDGAIVVVGPPDSQQAHDVHQALEDTGLFKKGAIAHIPPQDLAGAARADLIILTEDALSAQTDGTGRARLLDDVLSRKRGIHAGLIGYAPTGDLTDSEFQAIGSEPITSVTRTRGRLVNDAISMLTTLSRMQGH
;
A
#
# COMPACT_ATOMS: atom_id res chain seq x y z
N MET A 1 -37.11 45.33 -3.77
CA MET A 1 -36.56 44.16 -3.05
C MET A 1 -37.07 42.78 -3.44
N PRO A 2 -38.21 42.57 -4.18
CA PRO A 2 -38.63 41.19 -4.53
C PRO A 2 -37.86 40.51 -5.66
N ALA A 3 -37.21 41.27 -6.57
CA ALA A 3 -36.53 40.69 -7.71
C ALA A 3 -35.25 39.91 -7.33
N ALA A 4 -34.47 40.36 -6.35
CA ALA A 4 -33.25 39.70 -5.91
C ALA A 4 -33.51 38.34 -5.20
N LEU A 5 -34.64 38.25 -4.49
CA LEU A 5 -35.05 37.01 -3.81
C LEU A 5 -35.47 35.93 -4.83
N ASN A 6 -36.17 36.33 -5.90
CA ASN A 6 -36.54 35.41 -6.97
C ASN A 6 -35.34 34.91 -7.78
N THR A 7 -34.33 35.75 -8.02
CA THR A 7 -33.11 35.32 -8.71
C THR A 7 -32.27 34.35 -7.86
N ALA A 8 -32.18 34.57 -6.57
CA ALA A 8 -31.49 33.65 -5.64
C ALA A 8 -32.18 32.28 -5.54
N LEU A 9 -33.50 32.26 -5.50
CA LEU A 9 -34.30 31.02 -5.51
C LEU A 9 -34.17 30.24 -6.82
N LEU A 10 -34.15 30.93 -7.96
CA LEU A 10 -33.95 30.33 -9.27
C LEU A 10 -32.55 29.74 -9.42
N LEU A 11 -31.50 30.43 -8.95
CA LEU A 11 -30.13 29.91 -8.95
C LEU A 11 -29.98 28.70 -8.03
N ALA A 12 -30.57 28.70 -6.84
CA ALA A 12 -30.55 27.56 -5.92
C ALA A 12 -31.30 26.35 -6.51
N ALA A 13 -32.45 26.55 -7.15
CA ALA A 13 -33.18 25.50 -7.84
C ALA A 13 -32.40 24.91 -9.02
N LEU A 14 -31.70 25.74 -9.78
CA LEU A 14 -30.86 25.33 -10.90
C LEU A 14 -29.63 24.52 -10.45
N LEU A 15 -28.99 24.94 -9.37
CA LEU A 15 -27.89 24.21 -8.71
C LEU A 15 -28.36 22.86 -8.16
N ALA A 16 -29.52 22.82 -7.50
CA ALA A 16 -30.10 21.58 -7.01
C ALA A 16 -30.47 20.60 -8.13
N ALA A 17 -30.98 21.12 -9.26
CA ALA A 17 -31.31 20.32 -10.43
C ALA A 17 -30.06 19.77 -11.16
N LEU A 18 -28.93 20.50 -11.13
CA LEU A 18 -27.67 20.08 -11.73
C LEU A 18 -26.89 19.09 -10.85
N VAL A 19 -26.81 19.34 -9.55
CA VAL A 19 -26.00 18.56 -8.61
C VAL A 19 -26.77 17.35 -8.05
N GLY A 20 -28.09 17.49 -7.87
CA GLY A 20 -28.97 16.46 -7.30
C GLY A 20 -28.84 15.08 -7.99
N PRO A 21 -28.91 15.00 -9.32
CA PRO A 21 -28.78 13.73 -10.05
C PRO A 21 -27.43 13.06 -9.86
N PHE A 22 -26.34 13.86 -9.79
CA PHE A 22 -24.99 13.31 -9.56
C PHE A 22 -24.83 12.73 -8.16
N VAL A 23 -25.34 13.43 -7.15
CA VAL A 23 -25.32 12.93 -5.75
C VAL A 23 -26.22 11.71 -5.62
N ALA A 24 -27.41 11.73 -6.20
CA ALA A 24 -28.33 10.59 -6.20
C ALA A 24 -27.73 9.37 -6.92
N TYR A 25 -27.05 9.58 -8.06
CA TYR A 25 -26.36 8.51 -8.79
C TYR A 25 -25.20 7.92 -7.99
N ALA A 26 -24.36 8.76 -7.36
CA ALA A 26 -23.25 8.31 -6.53
C ALA A 26 -23.74 7.51 -5.31
N CYS A 27 -24.80 7.99 -4.65
CA CYS A 27 -25.43 7.29 -3.53
C CYS A 27 -26.08 5.97 -3.97
N ALA A 28 -26.80 5.95 -5.08
CA ALA A 28 -27.42 4.75 -5.64
C ALA A 28 -26.36 3.71 -6.05
N LYS A 29 -25.28 4.16 -6.70
CA LYS A 29 -24.17 3.27 -7.09
C LYS A 29 -23.49 2.63 -5.89
N LYS A 30 -23.27 3.39 -4.81
CA LYS A 30 -22.69 2.88 -3.56
C LYS A 30 -23.64 1.91 -2.86
N TRP A 31 -24.93 2.25 -2.81
CA TRP A 31 -25.98 1.42 -2.21
C TRP A 31 -26.19 0.11 -2.97
N THR A 32 -26.24 0.16 -4.32
CA THR A 32 -26.40 -1.01 -5.18
C THR A 32 -25.23 -1.98 -5.06
N ARG A 33 -23.98 -1.47 -5.01
CA ARG A 33 -22.78 -2.31 -4.82
C ARG A 33 -22.81 -3.02 -3.46
N ARG A 34 -23.21 -2.32 -2.40
CA ARG A 34 -23.33 -2.89 -1.06
C ARG A 34 -24.37 -4.02 -1.04
N ASN A 35 -25.56 -3.75 -1.55
CA ASN A 35 -26.65 -4.72 -1.55
C ASN A 35 -26.36 -5.94 -2.43
N ILE A 36 -25.72 -5.76 -3.59
CA ILE A 36 -25.34 -6.88 -4.45
C ILE A 36 -24.29 -7.76 -3.75
N ALA A 37 -23.28 -7.18 -3.13
CA ALA A 37 -22.27 -7.94 -2.41
C ALA A 37 -22.85 -8.73 -1.25
N GLU A 38 -23.73 -8.11 -0.45
CA GLU A 38 -24.42 -8.76 0.68
C GLU A 38 -25.37 -9.88 0.18
N LEU A 39 -26.05 -9.67 -0.94
CA LEU A 39 -27.03 -10.62 -1.51
C LEU A 39 -26.31 -11.83 -2.14
N VAL A 40 -25.16 -11.62 -2.80
CA VAL A 40 -24.40 -12.70 -3.46
C VAL A 40 -23.66 -13.55 -2.43
N THR A 41 -23.20 -12.96 -1.34
CA THR A 41 -22.38 -13.69 -0.34
C THR A 41 -23.15 -14.16 0.87
N GLY A 42 -24.38 -13.62 1.08
CA GLY A 42 -25.19 -13.92 2.27
C GLY A 42 -24.56 -13.38 3.57
N ASP A 43 -23.53 -12.53 3.49
CA ASP A 43 -22.80 -12.01 4.63
C ASP A 43 -22.98 -10.49 4.78
N PRO A 44 -23.86 -10.05 5.69
CA PRO A 44 -24.17 -8.62 5.88
C PRO A 44 -22.97 -7.80 6.39
N GLY A 45 -21.93 -8.43 6.89
CA GLY A 45 -20.72 -7.77 7.36
C GLY A 45 -19.59 -7.72 6.34
N LEU A 46 -19.74 -8.36 5.17
CA LEU A 46 -18.66 -8.47 4.18
C LEU A 46 -18.18 -7.10 3.69
N VAL A 47 -19.12 -6.22 3.33
CA VAL A 47 -18.77 -4.88 2.80
C VAL A 47 -18.06 -4.04 3.86
N ASP A 48 -18.48 -4.12 5.12
CA ASP A 48 -17.82 -3.41 6.21
C ASP A 48 -16.45 -4.01 6.53
N ARG A 49 -16.27 -5.33 6.35
CA ARG A 49 -14.94 -5.96 6.43
C ARG A 49 -14.05 -5.53 5.27
N ILE A 50 -14.53 -5.55 4.03
CA ILE A 50 -13.80 -5.09 2.86
C ILE A 50 -13.42 -3.61 3.02
N ASN A 51 -14.35 -2.75 3.44
CA ASN A 51 -14.07 -1.34 3.66
C ASN A 51 -13.03 -1.12 4.75
N ARG A 52 -13.10 -1.84 5.87
CA ARG A 52 -12.07 -1.77 6.93
C ARG A 52 -10.71 -2.22 6.41
N HIS A 53 -10.65 -3.30 5.63
CA HIS A 53 -9.39 -3.75 5.01
C HIS A 53 -8.87 -2.75 3.98
N THR A 54 -9.74 -2.16 3.16
CA THR A 54 -9.35 -1.13 2.20
C THR A 54 -8.85 0.14 2.91
N TRP A 55 -9.44 0.51 4.04
CA TRP A 55 -8.98 1.62 4.88
C TRP A 55 -7.59 1.34 5.47
N ALA A 56 -7.39 0.16 6.03
CA ALA A 56 -6.10 -0.27 6.57
C ALA A 56 -5.01 -0.27 5.48
N LEU A 57 -5.35 -0.70 4.26
CA LEU A 57 -4.43 -0.67 3.12
C LEU A 57 -4.14 0.76 2.65
N SER A 58 -5.16 1.64 2.65
CA SER A 58 -4.99 3.01 2.15
C SER A 58 -4.12 3.89 3.06
N ASP A 59 -4.08 3.61 4.35
CA ASP A 59 -3.31 4.38 5.33
C ASP A 59 -1.93 3.76 5.64
N GLY A 60 -1.68 2.53 5.17
CA GLY A 60 -0.41 1.84 5.35
C GLY A 60 0.75 2.57 4.66
N ALA A 61 1.78 2.91 5.41
CA ALA A 61 3.00 3.51 4.87
C ALA A 61 3.93 2.43 4.32
N ILE A 62 4.21 2.48 3.02
CA ILE A 62 5.10 1.55 2.33
C ILE A 62 6.40 2.27 1.99
N VAL A 63 7.52 1.66 2.35
CA VAL A 63 8.84 2.18 2.00
C VAL A 63 9.56 1.17 1.11
N VAL A 64 9.96 1.63 -0.07
CA VAL A 64 10.78 0.87 -1.02
C VAL A 64 12.23 1.29 -0.85
N VAL A 65 13.08 0.34 -0.49
CA VAL A 65 14.53 0.55 -0.32
C VAL A 65 15.24 0.12 -1.59
N GLY A 66 15.85 1.08 -2.28
CA GLY A 66 16.57 0.84 -3.54
C GLY A 66 17.51 1.98 -3.89
N PRO A 67 18.49 1.79 -4.80
CA PRO A 67 19.27 2.89 -5.33
C PRO A 67 18.40 4.00 -5.92
N PRO A 68 18.84 5.27 -5.95
CA PRO A 68 18.04 6.38 -6.48
C PRO A 68 17.54 6.16 -7.91
N ASP A 69 18.36 5.51 -8.75
CA ASP A 69 18.05 5.22 -10.16
C ASP A 69 17.55 3.78 -10.36
N SER A 70 17.05 3.14 -9.31
CA SER A 70 16.58 1.77 -9.34
C SER A 70 15.35 1.58 -10.23
N GLN A 71 15.51 0.82 -11.32
CA GLN A 71 14.37 0.39 -12.13
C GLN A 71 13.47 -0.57 -11.34
N GLN A 72 14.04 -1.41 -10.47
CA GLN A 72 13.26 -2.32 -9.62
C GLN A 72 12.39 -1.54 -8.61
N ALA A 73 12.92 -0.49 -7.99
CA ALA A 73 12.16 0.35 -7.08
C ALA A 73 11.03 1.09 -7.82
N HIS A 74 11.30 1.58 -9.04
CA HIS A 74 10.27 2.19 -9.88
C HIS A 74 9.17 1.18 -10.26
N ASP A 75 9.56 -0.03 -10.66
CA ASP A 75 8.64 -1.12 -11.00
C ASP A 75 7.75 -1.53 -9.82
N VAL A 76 8.32 -1.59 -8.61
CA VAL A 76 7.58 -1.84 -7.37
C VAL A 76 6.57 -0.74 -7.11
N HIS A 77 7.03 0.52 -7.17
CA HIS A 77 6.18 1.69 -6.95
C HIS A 77 4.99 1.70 -7.91
N GLN A 78 5.25 1.53 -9.21
CA GLN A 78 4.22 1.47 -10.24
C GLN A 78 3.25 0.30 -10.02
N ALA A 79 3.77 -0.91 -9.71
CA ALA A 79 2.93 -2.07 -9.48
C ALA A 79 1.94 -1.88 -8.32
N LEU A 80 2.36 -1.19 -7.27
CA LEU A 80 1.50 -0.86 -6.13
C LEU A 80 0.51 0.25 -6.46
N GLU A 81 0.95 1.32 -7.14
CA GLU A 81 0.06 2.42 -7.56
C GLU A 81 -1.03 1.95 -8.52
N ASP A 82 -0.71 1.08 -9.48
CA ASP A 82 -1.65 0.53 -10.46
C ASP A 82 -2.81 -0.23 -9.82
N THR A 83 -2.65 -0.71 -8.59
CA THR A 83 -3.75 -1.32 -7.83
C THR A 83 -4.87 -0.35 -7.48
N GLY A 84 -4.56 0.94 -7.35
CA GLY A 84 -5.49 1.96 -6.85
C GLY A 84 -5.92 1.77 -5.39
N LEU A 85 -5.26 0.87 -4.64
CA LEU A 85 -5.62 0.57 -3.24
C LEU A 85 -4.91 1.48 -2.25
N PHE A 86 -3.73 2.01 -2.62
CA PHE A 86 -2.91 2.84 -1.76
C PHE A 86 -3.16 4.32 -2.01
N LYS A 87 -3.15 5.13 -0.95
CA LYS A 87 -3.24 6.59 -1.10
C LYS A 87 -2.03 7.12 -1.85
N LYS A 88 -2.26 8.14 -2.65
CA LYS A 88 -1.18 8.87 -3.31
C LYS A 88 -0.21 9.41 -2.25
N GLY A 89 1.07 9.02 -2.36
CA GLY A 89 2.10 9.38 -1.38
C GLY A 89 2.25 8.41 -0.19
N ALA A 90 1.46 7.32 -0.14
CA ALA A 90 1.66 6.26 0.85
C ALA A 90 2.91 5.41 0.57
N ILE A 91 3.41 5.45 -0.67
CA ILE A 91 4.58 4.71 -1.12
C ILE A 91 5.74 5.69 -1.24
N ALA A 92 6.79 5.49 -0.46
CA ALA A 92 8.02 6.27 -0.50
C ALA A 92 9.19 5.42 -1.01
N HIS A 93 10.06 6.03 -1.80
CA HIS A 93 11.34 5.41 -2.19
C HIS A 93 12.46 6.06 -1.40
N ILE A 94 13.30 5.26 -0.77
CA ILE A 94 14.47 5.72 -0.02
C ILE A 94 15.74 4.99 -0.47
N PRO A 95 16.88 5.68 -0.49
CA PRO A 95 18.15 5.02 -0.78
C PRO A 95 18.59 4.13 0.40
N PRO A 96 19.40 3.08 0.14
CA PRO A 96 19.87 2.14 1.17
C PRO A 96 20.60 2.80 2.36
N GLN A 97 21.16 3.99 2.16
CA GLN A 97 21.89 4.74 3.19
C GLN A 97 20.96 5.52 4.14
N ASP A 98 19.70 5.75 3.75
CA ASP A 98 18.73 6.54 4.52
C ASP A 98 17.59 5.67 5.08
N LEU A 99 17.93 4.64 5.82
CA LEU A 99 16.94 3.80 6.51
C LEU A 99 16.18 4.54 7.62
N ALA A 100 16.63 5.75 8.00
CA ALA A 100 15.88 6.60 8.92
C ALA A 100 14.52 7.02 8.32
N GLY A 101 14.44 7.17 7.01
CA GLY A 101 13.20 7.42 6.28
C GLY A 101 12.12 6.34 6.46
N ALA A 102 12.52 5.11 6.83
CA ALA A 102 11.60 4.02 7.11
C ALA A 102 11.02 4.02 8.53
N ALA A 103 11.24 5.05 9.35
CA ALA A 103 10.87 5.07 10.77
C ALA A 103 9.34 4.88 11.03
N ARG A 104 8.50 5.16 10.05
CA ARG A 104 7.04 5.05 10.13
C ARG A 104 6.45 4.07 9.13
N ALA A 105 7.29 3.21 8.55
CA ALA A 105 6.81 2.23 7.59
C ALA A 105 6.03 1.12 8.27
N ASP A 106 4.88 0.76 7.70
CA ASP A 106 4.17 -0.46 8.04
C ASP A 106 4.69 -1.64 7.21
N LEU A 107 5.21 -1.36 6.03
CA LEU A 107 5.80 -2.33 5.13
C LEU A 107 7.09 -1.78 4.53
N ILE A 108 8.16 -2.56 4.61
CA ILE A 108 9.43 -2.30 3.92
C ILE A 108 9.54 -3.27 2.74
N ILE A 109 9.88 -2.75 1.57
CA ILE A 109 10.19 -3.56 0.39
C ILE A 109 11.66 -3.32 0.04
N LEU A 110 12.48 -4.35 0.22
CA LEU A 110 13.90 -4.32 -0.10
C LEU A 110 14.08 -4.86 -1.51
N THR A 111 14.61 -4.05 -2.41
CA THR A 111 14.89 -4.48 -3.78
C THR A 111 16.24 -5.19 -3.87
N GLU A 112 16.35 -6.14 -4.77
CA GLU A 112 17.57 -6.91 -4.99
C GLU A 112 18.75 -6.04 -5.44
N ASP A 113 18.48 -5.01 -6.25
CA ASP A 113 19.50 -4.06 -6.70
C ASP A 113 20.03 -3.18 -5.56
N ALA A 114 19.27 -2.97 -4.48
CA ALA A 114 19.79 -2.32 -3.27
C ALA A 114 20.91 -3.13 -2.62
N LEU A 115 20.77 -4.44 -2.60
CA LEU A 115 21.81 -5.35 -2.12
C LEU A 115 22.97 -5.44 -3.13
N SER A 116 22.66 -5.55 -4.41
CA SER A 116 23.66 -5.67 -5.50
C SER A 116 24.48 -4.40 -5.69
N ALA A 117 23.97 -3.24 -5.32
CA ALA A 117 24.73 -1.98 -5.31
C ALA A 117 25.83 -1.94 -4.24
N GLN A 118 25.79 -2.85 -3.26
CA GLN A 118 26.89 -3.00 -2.31
C GLN A 118 28.05 -3.76 -2.98
N THR A 119 29.22 -3.15 -2.99
CA THR A 119 30.39 -3.63 -3.73
C THR A 119 31.03 -4.89 -3.16
N ASP A 120 30.68 -5.24 -1.93
CA ASP A 120 31.23 -6.41 -1.24
C ASP A 120 30.14 -7.18 -0.45
N GLY A 121 30.42 -8.44 -0.15
CA GLY A 121 29.52 -9.28 0.62
C GLY A 121 29.27 -8.77 2.03
N THR A 122 30.21 -8.04 2.61
CA THR A 122 30.08 -7.42 3.95
C THR A 122 29.07 -6.27 3.92
N GLY A 123 29.09 -5.44 2.88
CA GLY A 123 28.13 -4.36 2.67
C GLY A 123 26.70 -4.90 2.50
N ARG A 124 26.54 -5.97 1.69
CA ARG A 124 25.23 -6.64 1.51
C ARG A 124 24.68 -7.17 2.85
N ALA A 125 25.50 -7.91 3.60
CA ALA A 125 25.11 -8.46 4.89
C ALA A 125 24.75 -7.37 5.91
N ARG A 126 25.51 -6.27 5.94
CA ARG A 126 25.24 -5.11 6.81
C ARG A 126 23.92 -4.44 6.43
N LEU A 127 23.70 -4.14 5.16
CA LEU A 127 22.43 -3.53 4.72
C LEU A 127 21.23 -4.39 5.09
N LEU A 128 21.34 -5.71 4.88
CA LEU A 128 20.27 -6.63 5.23
C LEU A 128 20.00 -6.63 6.74
N ASP A 129 21.06 -6.67 7.58
CA ASP A 129 20.93 -6.64 9.05
C ASP A 129 20.32 -5.30 9.51
N ASP A 130 20.73 -4.18 8.93
CA ASP A 130 20.17 -2.86 9.22
C ASP A 130 18.68 -2.80 8.89
N VAL A 131 18.25 -3.33 7.74
CA VAL A 131 16.85 -3.41 7.33
C VAL A 131 16.04 -4.30 8.28
N LEU A 132 16.58 -5.49 8.63
CA LEU A 132 15.92 -6.41 9.57
C LEU A 132 15.83 -5.80 10.98
N SER A 133 16.86 -5.12 11.44
CA SER A 133 16.86 -4.40 12.72
C SER A 133 15.82 -3.28 12.73
N ARG A 134 15.74 -2.51 11.63
CA ARG A 134 14.72 -1.46 11.47
C ARG A 134 13.32 -2.06 11.50
N LYS A 135 13.06 -3.10 10.71
CA LYS A 135 11.78 -3.81 10.68
C LYS A 135 11.34 -4.27 12.07
N ARG A 136 12.25 -4.88 12.84
CA ARG A 136 11.95 -5.33 14.22
C ARG A 136 11.60 -4.15 15.14
N GLY A 137 12.35 -3.04 15.04
CA GLY A 137 12.15 -1.85 15.87
C GLY A 137 10.83 -1.14 15.67
N ILE A 138 10.23 -1.24 14.46
CA ILE A 138 8.95 -0.60 14.13
C ILE A 138 7.80 -1.60 13.94
N HIS A 139 8.05 -2.90 14.12
CA HIS A 139 7.09 -3.98 13.90
C HIS A 139 6.47 -4.00 12.50
N ALA A 140 7.25 -3.65 11.47
CA ALA A 140 6.82 -3.63 10.08
C ALA A 140 6.85 -5.02 9.44
N GLY A 141 6.15 -5.16 8.29
CA GLY A 141 6.38 -6.26 7.36
C GLY A 141 7.63 -6.03 6.50
N LEU A 142 8.17 -7.09 5.91
CA LEU A 142 9.29 -7.00 4.97
C LEU A 142 9.05 -7.90 3.76
N ILE A 143 9.21 -7.33 2.57
CA ILE A 143 9.24 -8.10 1.32
C ILE A 143 10.61 -7.91 0.68
N GLY A 144 11.31 -9.01 0.40
CA GLY A 144 12.45 -9.03 -0.51
C GLY A 144 11.96 -9.17 -1.95
N TYR A 145 12.17 -8.15 -2.77
CA TYR A 145 11.82 -8.20 -4.19
C TYR A 145 13.05 -8.52 -5.02
N ALA A 146 13.11 -9.74 -5.56
CA ALA A 146 14.26 -10.30 -6.25
C ALA A 146 13.89 -10.86 -7.63
N PRO A 147 13.60 -9.99 -8.62
CA PRO A 147 13.10 -10.41 -9.93
C PRO A 147 14.17 -11.19 -10.74
N THR A 148 15.45 -10.94 -10.54
CA THR A 148 16.54 -11.66 -11.23
C THR A 148 16.97 -12.93 -10.48
N GLY A 149 16.69 -12.99 -9.18
CA GLY A 149 16.98 -14.15 -8.34
C GLY A 149 18.41 -14.18 -7.82
N ASP A 150 19.08 -13.00 -7.73
CA ASP A 150 20.46 -12.86 -7.28
C ASP A 150 20.62 -12.81 -5.75
N LEU A 151 19.53 -13.07 -5.00
CA LEU A 151 19.65 -13.26 -3.56
C LEU A 151 20.42 -14.55 -3.26
N THR A 152 21.39 -14.46 -2.38
CA THR A 152 22.10 -15.63 -1.86
C THR A 152 21.21 -16.45 -0.94
N ASP A 153 21.52 -17.74 -0.77
CA ASP A 153 20.77 -18.61 0.14
C ASP A 153 20.75 -18.07 1.57
N SER A 154 21.84 -17.45 2.02
CA SER A 154 21.95 -16.83 3.35
C SER A 154 21.04 -15.61 3.49
N GLU A 155 20.93 -14.76 2.47
CA GLU A 155 20.03 -13.61 2.45
C GLU A 155 18.56 -14.05 2.44
N PHE A 156 18.26 -15.07 1.61
CA PHE A 156 16.93 -15.66 1.55
C PHE A 156 16.52 -16.25 2.91
N GLN A 157 17.41 -17.01 3.56
CA GLN A 157 17.17 -17.57 4.89
C GLN A 157 17.03 -16.48 5.95
N ALA A 158 17.87 -15.43 5.92
CA ALA A 158 17.81 -14.33 6.88
C ALA A 158 16.45 -13.62 6.82
N ILE A 159 15.95 -13.32 5.60
CA ILE A 159 14.60 -12.75 5.43
C ILE A 159 13.53 -13.75 5.89
N GLY A 160 13.59 -15.00 5.42
CA GLY A 160 12.57 -16.03 5.68
C GLY A 160 12.47 -16.49 7.14
N SER A 161 13.50 -16.27 7.95
CA SER A 161 13.49 -16.60 9.38
C SER A 161 12.75 -15.59 10.24
N GLU A 162 12.47 -14.40 9.70
CA GLU A 162 11.76 -13.35 10.41
C GLU A 162 10.23 -13.46 10.27
N PRO A 163 9.45 -13.07 11.27
CA PRO A 163 8.00 -13.05 11.17
C PRO A 163 7.53 -11.95 10.19
N ILE A 164 6.41 -12.19 9.53
CA ILE A 164 5.78 -11.23 8.58
C ILE A 164 6.78 -10.79 7.51
N THR A 165 7.39 -11.78 6.85
CA THR A 165 8.30 -11.57 5.73
C THR A 165 7.93 -12.45 4.54
N SER A 166 8.32 -12.01 3.36
CA SER A 166 8.21 -12.77 2.12
C SER A 166 9.38 -12.43 1.18
N VAL A 167 9.71 -13.36 0.31
CA VAL A 167 10.60 -13.09 -0.82
C VAL A 167 9.83 -13.42 -2.10
N THR A 168 9.80 -12.48 -3.03
CA THR A 168 9.04 -12.63 -4.27
C THR A 168 9.85 -12.17 -5.49
N ARG A 169 9.58 -12.81 -6.63
CA ARG A 169 10.24 -12.54 -7.92
C ARG A 169 9.31 -11.87 -8.94
N THR A 170 8.01 -11.84 -8.67
CA THR A 170 7.04 -11.36 -9.64
C THR A 170 6.21 -10.21 -9.08
N ARG A 171 5.86 -9.23 -9.94
CA ARG A 171 5.03 -8.08 -9.57
C ARG A 171 3.68 -8.49 -8.98
N GLY A 172 3.00 -9.48 -9.59
CA GLY A 172 1.69 -9.92 -9.12
C GLY A 172 1.74 -10.51 -7.70
N ARG A 173 2.77 -11.30 -7.39
CA ARG A 173 2.97 -11.85 -6.05
C ARG A 173 3.37 -10.76 -5.06
N LEU A 174 4.22 -9.80 -5.47
CA LEU A 174 4.58 -8.65 -4.66
C LEU A 174 3.34 -7.91 -4.14
N VAL A 175 2.40 -7.60 -5.05
CA VAL A 175 1.16 -6.91 -4.70
C VAL A 175 0.32 -7.73 -3.71
N ASN A 176 0.16 -9.03 -3.98
CA ASN A 176 -0.61 -9.90 -3.09
C ASN A 176 0.03 -10.03 -1.70
N ASP A 177 1.35 -10.16 -1.64
CA ASP A 177 2.09 -10.25 -0.37
C ASP A 177 1.99 -8.93 0.41
N ALA A 178 2.10 -7.78 -0.26
CA ALA A 178 1.94 -6.46 0.35
C ALA A 178 0.56 -6.27 0.97
N ILE A 179 -0.50 -6.61 0.22
CA ILE A 179 -1.88 -6.56 0.72
C ILE A 179 -2.07 -7.48 1.93
N SER A 180 -1.58 -8.70 1.83
CA SER A 180 -1.70 -9.70 2.90
C SER A 180 -0.99 -9.27 4.17
N MET A 181 0.24 -8.75 4.06
CA MET A 181 1.03 -8.29 5.21
C MET A 181 0.40 -7.08 5.88
N LEU A 182 0.02 -6.05 5.13
CA LEU A 182 -0.62 -4.85 5.69
C LEU A 182 -1.95 -5.20 6.37
N THR A 183 -2.72 -6.11 5.78
CA THR A 183 -3.96 -6.61 6.41
C THR A 183 -3.68 -7.34 7.72
N THR A 184 -2.60 -8.14 7.77
CA THR A 184 -2.20 -8.88 8.98
C THR A 184 -1.73 -7.91 10.07
N LEU A 185 -0.88 -6.95 9.72
CA LEU A 185 -0.37 -5.93 10.65
C LEU A 185 -1.50 -5.07 11.23
N SER A 186 -2.44 -4.64 10.41
CA SER A 186 -3.61 -3.88 10.86
C SER A 186 -4.44 -4.65 11.90
N ARG A 187 -4.59 -5.97 11.72
CA ARG A 187 -5.29 -6.82 12.71
C ARG A 187 -4.52 -6.94 14.02
N MET A 188 -3.19 -7.01 13.95
CA MET A 188 -2.34 -7.12 15.16
C MET A 188 -2.30 -5.82 15.96
N GLN A 189 -2.43 -4.67 15.29
CA GLN A 189 -2.44 -3.35 15.91
C GLN A 189 -3.82 -2.95 16.48
N GLY A 190 -4.86 -3.76 16.26
CA GLY A 190 -6.19 -3.55 16.86
C GLY A 190 -7.00 -2.43 16.22
N HIS A 191 -6.70 -2.06 14.96
CA HIS A 191 -7.47 -1.11 14.16
C HIS A 191 -8.62 -1.77 13.40
#